data_08dddb3ad3de3f656316b707eb9a2243
#
_entry.id   08dddb3ad3de3f656316b707eb9a2243
#
_cell.length_a   1.000
_cell.length_b   1.000
_cell.length_c   1.000
_cell.angle_alpha   90.00
_cell.angle_beta   90.00
_cell.angle_gamma   90.00
#
_symmetry.space_group_name_H-M   'P 1'
#
loop_
_entity.id
_entity.type
_entity.pdbx_description
1 polymer ?
#
loop_
_entity_poly.entity_id
_entity_poly.type
_entity_poly.pdbx_seq_one_letter_code
_entity_poly.pdbx_strand_id
1 'polypeptide(L)'
;MSHAAPLPDLPQYQSPMFIPRYQPFSGARWSLRHADMVLCPGYWTPPQLVNGMALLTRIDDSGKPHTWMSMSPMEIESQEIGCQHARGHVVVMGLGMGWAAANAALHPAVSQVTVVEFDPEVIAAVSQSGIFDQLPESARARVRVVQGDAYQYVPDTPADTLLADIWLPLFGAERDAEVRRMCANTGAGQVYFWGQEMVIAHRARQRGLA
;
A
#
# COMPACT_ATOMS: atom_id res chain seq x y z
N MET A 1 -48.36 -1.13 -8.32
CA MET A 1 -47.27 -1.58 -7.45
C MET A 1 -46.07 -1.82 -8.36
N SER A 2 -45.08 -0.93 -8.34
CA SER A 2 -43.86 -1.04 -9.16
C SER A 2 -42.95 -2.06 -8.47
N HIS A 3 -42.78 -3.24 -9.07
CA HIS A 3 -41.72 -4.16 -8.66
C HIS A 3 -40.39 -3.55 -9.10
N ALA A 4 -39.61 -3.02 -8.14
CA ALA A 4 -38.23 -2.72 -8.40
C ALA A 4 -37.53 -4.03 -8.83
N ALA A 5 -36.85 -4.01 -9.97
CA ALA A 5 -36.07 -5.13 -10.40
C ALA A 5 -35.03 -5.47 -9.29
N PRO A 6 -34.80 -6.75 -8.99
CA PRO A 6 -33.77 -7.11 -8.02
C PRO A 6 -32.44 -6.51 -8.47
N LEU A 7 -31.71 -5.91 -7.51
CA LEU A 7 -30.36 -5.42 -7.77
C LEU A 7 -29.51 -6.59 -8.29
N PRO A 8 -28.70 -6.38 -9.33
CA PRO A 8 -27.81 -7.43 -9.82
C PRO A 8 -26.94 -7.92 -8.64
N ASP A 9 -26.73 -9.23 -8.60
CA ASP A 9 -25.86 -9.88 -7.61
C ASP A 9 -24.42 -9.45 -7.93
N LEU A 10 -23.99 -8.34 -7.31
CA LEU A 10 -22.64 -7.81 -7.54
C LEU A 10 -21.63 -8.68 -6.79
N PRO A 11 -20.58 -9.16 -7.46
CA PRO A 11 -19.57 -9.95 -6.80
C PRO A 11 -18.91 -9.16 -5.68
N GLN A 12 -18.77 -9.79 -4.52
CA GLN A 12 -17.98 -9.24 -3.41
C GLN A 12 -16.50 -9.42 -3.70
N TYR A 13 -15.74 -8.35 -3.44
CA TYR A 13 -14.30 -8.40 -3.61
C TYR A 13 -13.64 -9.37 -2.64
N GLN A 14 -12.81 -10.24 -3.19
CA GLN A 14 -11.95 -11.16 -2.46
C GLN A 14 -10.53 -11.01 -2.96
N SER A 15 -9.64 -10.54 -2.10
CA SER A 15 -8.21 -10.46 -2.43
C SER A 15 -7.57 -11.85 -2.34
N PRO A 16 -6.66 -12.20 -3.28
CA PRO A 16 -5.81 -13.38 -3.14
C PRO A 16 -4.74 -13.21 -2.04
N MET A 17 -4.56 -12.00 -1.54
CA MET A 17 -3.58 -11.64 -0.53
C MET A 17 -4.23 -11.39 0.83
N PHE A 18 -3.43 -11.42 1.88
CA PHE A 18 -3.90 -11.14 3.24
C PHE A 18 -4.38 -9.70 3.35
N ILE A 19 -5.60 -9.50 3.85
CA ILE A 19 -6.14 -8.19 4.21
C ILE A 19 -6.29 -8.15 5.74
N PRO A 20 -5.54 -7.28 6.44
CA PRO A 20 -5.68 -7.11 7.87
C PRO A 20 -7.06 -6.58 8.25
N ARG A 21 -7.50 -6.91 9.46
CA ARG A 21 -8.63 -6.23 10.10
C ARG A 21 -8.11 -4.94 10.72
N TYR A 22 -8.69 -3.84 10.32
CA TYR A 22 -8.30 -2.52 10.78
C TYR A 22 -9.20 -2.07 11.93
N GLN A 23 -8.62 -1.47 12.96
CA GLN A 23 -9.36 -0.81 14.03
C GLN A 23 -9.48 0.69 13.70
N PRO A 24 -10.62 1.33 13.99
CA PRO A 24 -10.74 2.76 13.83
C PRO A 24 -9.67 3.50 14.64
N PHE A 25 -9.12 4.55 14.04
CA PHE A 25 -8.15 5.43 14.66
C PHE A 25 -8.52 6.89 14.38
N SER A 26 -8.34 7.75 15.38
CA SER A 26 -8.53 9.20 15.26
C SER A 26 -7.38 9.92 15.92
N GLY A 27 -6.50 10.48 15.11
CA GLY A 27 -5.40 11.33 15.53
C GLY A 27 -5.64 12.81 15.20
N ALA A 28 -4.59 13.63 15.28
CA ALA A 28 -4.67 15.06 15.01
C ALA A 28 -4.83 15.35 13.50
N ARG A 29 -4.08 14.64 12.66
CA ARG A 29 -4.09 14.81 11.20
C ARG A 29 -4.55 13.58 10.44
N TRP A 30 -4.50 12.40 11.06
CA TRP A 30 -4.82 11.14 10.42
C TRP A 30 -5.99 10.46 11.09
N SER A 31 -6.81 9.81 10.29
CA SER A 31 -7.87 8.95 10.78
C SER A 31 -7.98 7.69 9.94
N LEU A 32 -8.27 6.56 10.59
CA LEU A 32 -8.59 5.30 9.96
C LEU A 32 -10.05 4.98 10.26
N ARG A 33 -10.83 4.77 9.22
CA ARG A 33 -12.27 4.51 9.31
C ARG A 33 -12.68 3.46 8.28
N HIS A 34 -13.92 3.01 8.36
CA HIS A 34 -14.49 2.06 7.41
C HIS A 34 -15.60 2.71 6.60
N ALA A 35 -15.73 2.27 5.35
CA ALA A 35 -16.87 2.55 4.51
C ALA A 35 -17.53 1.22 4.12
N ASP A 36 -18.84 1.15 4.29
CA ASP A 36 -19.60 -0.04 3.94
C ASP A 36 -20.21 0.07 2.56
N MET A 37 -20.33 -1.07 1.87
CA MET A 37 -21.07 -1.18 0.61
C MET A 37 -20.55 -0.24 -0.50
N VAL A 38 -19.23 -0.18 -0.70
CA VAL A 38 -18.63 0.66 -1.75
C VAL A 38 -18.41 -0.16 -3.01
N LEU A 39 -18.95 0.29 -4.13
CA LEU A 39 -18.65 -0.29 -5.44
C LEU A 39 -17.34 0.31 -5.96
N CYS A 40 -16.30 -0.52 -6.05
CA CYS A 40 -14.97 -0.11 -6.46
C CYS A 40 -14.51 -0.89 -7.69
N PRO A 41 -14.02 -0.21 -8.75
CA PRO A 41 -13.30 -0.88 -9.82
C PRO A 41 -11.90 -1.30 -9.36
N GLY A 42 -11.31 -2.29 -10.02
CA GLY A 42 -9.89 -2.53 -10.03
C GLY A 42 -9.23 -1.86 -11.24
N TYR A 43 -7.92 -2.01 -11.37
CA TYR A 43 -7.21 -1.64 -12.59
C TYR A 43 -7.41 -2.67 -13.71
N TRP A 44 -7.48 -3.95 -13.34
CA TRP A 44 -7.73 -5.07 -14.26
C TRP A 44 -8.91 -5.95 -13.85
N THR A 45 -9.44 -5.81 -12.65
CA THR A 45 -10.69 -6.46 -12.26
C THR A 45 -11.91 -5.55 -12.47
N PRO A 46 -13.07 -6.13 -12.84
CA PRO A 46 -14.30 -5.35 -12.98
C PRO A 46 -14.77 -4.78 -11.63
N PRO A 47 -15.69 -3.80 -11.61
CA PRO A 47 -16.24 -3.26 -10.37
C PRO A 47 -16.82 -4.35 -9.47
N GLN A 48 -16.42 -4.33 -8.20
CA GLN A 48 -16.84 -5.27 -7.17
C GLN A 48 -17.32 -4.53 -5.93
N LEU A 49 -18.19 -5.15 -5.16
CA LEU A 49 -18.67 -4.60 -3.90
C LEU A 49 -17.66 -4.87 -2.79
N VAL A 50 -17.22 -3.81 -2.11
CA VAL A 50 -16.33 -3.89 -0.95
C VAL A 50 -17.11 -3.54 0.30
N ASN A 51 -17.18 -4.47 1.24
CA ASN A 51 -17.77 -4.26 2.55
C ASN A 51 -16.69 -3.97 3.60
N GLY A 52 -16.95 -3.01 4.49
CA GLY A 52 -16.02 -2.66 5.56
C GLY A 52 -14.67 -2.17 5.03
N MET A 53 -14.67 -1.47 3.88
CA MET A 53 -13.44 -0.97 3.27
C MET A 53 -12.72 0.00 4.20
N ALA A 54 -11.52 -0.34 4.62
CA ALA A 54 -10.71 0.54 5.45
C ALA A 54 -10.15 1.70 4.61
N LEU A 55 -10.18 2.90 5.20
CA LEU A 55 -9.76 4.16 4.59
C LEU A 55 -8.80 4.87 5.54
N LEU A 56 -7.62 5.22 5.07
CA LEU A 56 -6.71 6.14 5.72
C LEU A 56 -6.94 7.54 5.15
N THR A 57 -7.31 8.47 6.02
CA THR A 57 -7.63 9.85 5.65
C THR A 57 -6.66 10.79 6.35
N ARG A 58 -6.16 11.77 5.61
CA ARG A 58 -5.32 12.85 6.13
C ARG A 58 -6.06 14.18 6.06
N ILE A 59 -5.96 14.99 7.10
CA ILE A 59 -6.41 16.38 7.10
C ILE A 59 -5.27 17.25 6.56
N ASP A 60 -5.53 18.03 5.53
CA ASP A 60 -4.57 19.00 4.98
C ASP A 60 -4.45 20.26 5.82
N ASP A 61 -3.56 21.15 5.42
CA ASP A 61 -3.30 22.40 6.16
C ASP A 61 -4.50 23.38 6.09
N SER A 62 -5.47 23.15 5.22
CA SER A 62 -6.74 23.91 5.18
C SER A 62 -7.84 23.31 6.07
N GLY A 63 -7.56 22.19 6.74
CA GLY A 63 -8.52 21.45 7.56
C GLY A 63 -9.42 20.50 6.76
N LYS A 64 -9.15 20.29 5.47
CA LYS A 64 -9.96 19.42 4.62
C LYS A 64 -9.45 17.98 4.66
N PRO A 65 -10.34 16.99 4.86
CA PRO A 65 -9.95 15.58 4.82
C PRO A 65 -9.77 15.10 3.37
N HIS A 66 -8.69 14.38 3.14
CA HIS A 66 -8.37 13.68 1.90
C HIS A 66 -8.14 12.20 2.17
N THR A 67 -8.74 11.33 1.39
CA THR A 67 -8.39 9.91 1.42
C THR A 67 -6.97 9.76 0.90
N TRP A 68 -6.08 9.25 1.74
CA TRP A 68 -4.69 8.98 1.40
C TRP A 68 -4.53 7.64 0.72
N MET A 69 -5.15 6.61 1.29
CA MET A 69 -5.24 5.28 0.70
C MET A 69 -6.48 4.54 1.20
N SER A 70 -6.86 3.49 0.52
CA SER A 70 -8.00 2.64 0.88
C SER A 70 -7.68 1.17 0.58
N MET A 71 -8.36 0.24 1.26
CA MET A 71 -8.27 -1.18 0.92
C MET A 71 -9.23 -1.54 -0.23
N SER A 72 -9.18 -0.77 -1.29
CA SER A 72 -9.94 -1.00 -2.53
C SER A 72 -9.22 -1.98 -3.46
N PRO A 73 -9.93 -2.62 -4.41
CA PRO A 73 -9.29 -3.44 -5.45
C PRO A 73 -8.16 -2.71 -6.19
N MET A 74 -8.36 -1.45 -6.56
CA MET A 74 -7.33 -0.65 -7.25
C MET A 74 -6.05 -0.53 -6.43
N GLU A 75 -6.19 -0.24 -5.14
CA GLU A 75 -5.03 -0.08 -4.25
C GLU A 75 -4.25 -1.39 -4.12
N ILE A 76 -4.98 -2.49 -3.89
CA ILE A 76 -4.37 -3.82 -3.75
C ILE A 76 -3.68 -4.23 -5.05
N GLU A 77 -4.35 -4.12 -6.19
CA GLU A 77 -3.80 -4.44 -7.50
C GLU A 77 -2.57 -3.60 -7.85
N SER A 78 -2.51 -2.35 -7.36
CA SER A 78 -1.37 -1.46 -7.62
C SER A 78 -0.07 -1.86 -6.93
N GLN A 79 -0.13 -2.78 -5.97
CA GLN A 79 0.99 -3.20 -5.15
C GLN A 79 1.20 -4.72 -5.09
N GLU A 80 0.19 -5.52 -5.46
CA GLU A 80 0.23 -6.98 -5.27
C GLU A 80 1.41 -7.64 -5.98
N ILE A 81 1.75 -7.20 -7.20
CA ILE A 81 2.87 -7.73 -7.98
C ILE A 81 4.20 -7.51 -7.23
N GLY A 82 4.39 -6.33 -6.65
CA GLY A 82 5.56 -6.03 -5.83
C GLY A 82 5.68 -6.96 -4.63
N CYS A 83 4.57 -7.19 -3.93
CA CYS A 83 4.54 -8.11 -2.79
C CYS A 83 4.79 -9.56 -3.20
N GLN A 84 4.21 -10.02 -4.33
CA GLN A 84 4.38 -11.38 -4.84
C GLN A 84 5.80 -11.70 -5.29
N HIS A 85 6.57 -10.69 -5.70
CA HIS A 85 7.96 -10.86 -6.16
C HIS A 85 8.99 -10.44 -5.11
N ALA A 86 8.55 -10.04 -3.92
CA ALA A 86 9.44 -9.65 -2.81
C ALA A 86 10.30 -10.83 -2.34
N ARG A 87 11.55 -10.55 -2.00
CA ARG A 87 12.50 -11.56 -1.49
C ARG A 87 13.58 -10.95 -0.63
N GLY A 88 14.22 -11.79 0.19
CA GLY A 88 15.35 -11.42 1.03
C GLY A 88 15.00 -10.31 2.03
N HIS A 89 15.89 -9.34 2.18
CA HIS A 89 15.65 -8.12 2.94
C HIS A 89 14.81 -7.14 2.08
N VAL A 90 13.58 -6.91 2.49
CA VAL A 90 12.66 -5.97 1.83
C VAL A 90 12.68 -4.64 2.58
N VAL A 91 12.93 -3.54 1.85
CA VAL A 91 12.72 -2.19 2.37
C VAL A 91 11.43 -1.64 1.75
N VAL A 92 10.49 -1.25 2.60
CA VAL A 92 9.22 -0.63 2.20
C VAL A 92 9.29 0.85 2.53
N MET A 93 9.19 1.72 1.54
CA MET A 93 9.14 3.16 1.72
C MET A 93 7.68 3.61 1.74
N GLY A 94 7.25 4.08 2.91
CA GLY A 94 5.86 4.36 3.26
C GLY A 94 5.19 3.18 3.97
N LEU A 95 4.63 3.44 5.15
CA LEU A 95 3.89 2.44 5.91
C LEU A 95 2.44 2.34 5.44
N GLY A 96 1.83 3.49 5.14
CA GLY A 96 0.42 3.56 4.80
C GLY A 96 -0.44 2.87 5.86
N MET A 97 -1.20 1.86 5.45
CA MET A 97 -1.99 1.03 6.35
C MET A 97 -1.30 -0.31 6.72
N GLY A 98 -0.01 -0.46 6.42
CA GLY A 98 0.79 -1.66 6.76
C GLY A 98 0.55 -2.87 5.87
N TRP A 99 -0.31 -2.77 4.86
CA TRP A 99 -0.72 -3.89 4.02
C TRP A 99 0.43 -4.50 3.21
N ALA A 100 1.20 -3.67 2.50
CA ALA A 100 2.34 -4.12 1.69
C ALA A 100 3.41 -4.79 2.56
N ALA A 101 3.73 -4.18 3.71
CA ALA A 101 4.69 -4.73 4.67
C ALA A 101 4.23 -6.08 5.25
N ALA A 102 2.93 -6.22 5.59
CA ALA A 102 2.36 -7.45 6.10
C ALA A 102 2.43 -8.57 5.05
N ASN A 103 2.07 -8.29 3.80
CA ASN A 103 2.11 -9.27 2.72
C ASN A 103 3.54 -9.63 2.30
N ALA A 104 4.47 -8.68 2.29
CA ALA A 104 5.88 -8.98 2.11
C ALA A 104 6.41 -9.90 3.21
N ALA A 105 6.06 -9.65 4.48
CA ALA A 105 6.49 -10.49 5.61
C ALA A 105 5.92 -11.92 5.56
N LEU A 106 4.74 -12.10 4.97
CA LEU A 106 4.13 -13.42 4.76
C LEU A 106 4.78 -14.20 3.62
N HIS A 107 5.49 -13.53 2.73
CA HIS A 107 6.10 -14.20 1.58
C HIS A 107 7.27 -15.11 2.02
N PRO A 108 7.30 -16.39 1.60
CA PRO A 108 8.28 -17.35 2.11
C PRO A 108 9.73 -17.01 1.74
N ALA A 109 9.96 -16.30 0.62
CA ALA A 109 11.29 -15.88 0.19
C ALA A 109 11.79 -14.62 0.90
N VAL A 110 10.99 -14.01 1.79
CA VAL A 110 11.38 -12.80 2.54
C VAL A 110 11.92 -13.18 3.90
N SER A 111 13.10 -12.68 4.23
CA SER A 111 13.78 -12.91 5.51
C SER A 111 13.59 -11.76 6.50
N GLN A 112 13.45 -10.53 6.00
CA GLN A 112 13.32 -9.31 6.81
C GLN A 112 12.50 -8.26 6.05
N VAL A 113 11.72 -7.47 6.78
CA VAL A 113 10.99 -6.31 6.25
C VAL A 113 11.32 -5.10 7.11
N THR A 114 11.92 -4.07 6.51
CA THR A 114 12.14 -2.77 7.14
C THR A 114 11.22 -1.76 6.49
N VAL A 115 10.32 -1.18 7.27
CA VAL A 115 9.39 -0.14 6.80
C VAL A 115 9.89 1.21 7.25
N VAL A 116 10.01 2.15 6.32
CA VAL A 116 10.41 3.53 6.60
C VAL A 116 9.19 4.43 6.45
N GLU A 117 8.76 5.05 7.55
CA GLU A 117 7.59 5.94 7.59
C GLU A 117 8.00 7.29 8.16
N PHE A 118 7.57 8.33 7.48
CA PHE A 118 7.91 9.71 7.88
C PHE A 118 7.04 10.21 9.04
N ASP A 119 5.74 9.89 9.02
CA ASP A 119 4.78 10.47 9.94
C ASP A 119 4.56 9.56 11.16
N PRO A 120 4.94 10.02 12.37
CA PRO A 120 4.78 9.22 13.60
C PRO A 120 3.31 8.93 13.92
N GLU A 121 2.36 9.72 13.43
CA GLU A 121 0.94 9.47 13.65
C GLU A 121 0.44 8.29 12.81
N VAL A 122 0.98 8.11 11.59
CA VAL A 122 0.72 6.91 10.77
C VAL A 122 1.29 5.67 11.45
N ILE A 123 2.50 5.76 12.00
CA ILE A 123 3.10 4.67 12.79
C ILE A 123 2.20 4.30 13.98
N ALA A 124 1.71 5.30 14.71
CA ALA A 124 0.82 5.08 15.84
C ALA A 124 -0.51 4.44 15.42
N ALA A 125 -1.11 4.88 14.31
CA ALA A 125 -2.35 4.33 13.77
C ALA A 125 -2.23 2.83 13.44
N VAL A 126 -1.16 2.45 12.75
CA VAL A 126 -0.90 1.05 12.37
C VAL A 126 -0.60 0.21 13.60
N SER A 127 0.20 0.71 14.54
CA SER A 127 0.51 0.04 15.80
C SER A 127 -0.75 -0.20 16.65
N GLN A 128 -1.60 0.80 16.83
CA GLN A 128 -2.85 0.68 17.59
C GLN A 128 -3.86 -0.26 16.91
N SER A 129 -3.84 -0.33 15.59
CA SER A 129 -4.69 -1.26 14.83
C SER A 129 -4.23 -2.71 14.95
N GLY A 130 -3.04 -2.98 15.49
CA GLY A 130 -2.50 -4.33 15.67
C GLY A 130 -2.35 -5.11 14.35
N ILE A 131 -1.98 -4.42 13.27
CA ILE A 131 -1.91 -5.01 11.93
C ILE A 131 -0.93 -6.18 11.89
N PHE A 132 0.25 -5.96 12.44
CA PHE A 132 1.30 -6.99 12.43
C PHE A 132 1.06 -8.08 13.49
N ASP A 133 0.24 -7.82 14.52
CA ASP A 133 -0.14 -8.84 15.52
C ASP A 133 -1.08 -9.91 14.94
N GLN A 134 -1.69 -9.64 13.79
CA GLN A 134 -2.52 -10.60 13.07
C GLN A 134 -1.71 -11.58 12.21
N LEU A 135 -0.40 -11.34 12.06
CA LEU A 135 0.50 -12.22 11.33
C LEU A 135 0.93 -13.42 12.21
N PRO A 136 1.27 -14.56 11.60
CA PRO A 136 2.02 -15.61 12.29
C PRO A 136 3.30 -15.03 12.93
N GLU A 137 3.67 -15.56 14.10
CA GLU A 137 4.82 -15.05 14.86
C GLU A 137 6.11 -14.96 14.01
N SER A 138 6.36 -15.97 13.17
CA SER A 138 7.52 -16.01 12.29
C SER A 138 7.52 -14.91 11.22
N ALA A 139 6.35 -14.46 10.76
CA ALA A 139 6.23 -13.34 9.82
C ALA A 139 6.32 -12.00 10.55
N ARG A 140 5.64 -11.89 11.71
CA ARG A 140 5.68 -10.69 12.56
C ARG A 140 7.10 -10.36 12.98
N ALA A 141 7.88 -11.35 13.39
CA ALA A 141 9.27 -11.18 13.81
C ALA A 141 10.20 -10.61 12.73
N ARG A 142 9.80 -10.67 11.46
CA ARG A 142 10.56 -10.10 10.33
C ARG A 142 10.32 -8.60 10.16
N VAL A 143 9.25 -8.04 10.74
CA VAL A 143 8.83 -6.65 10.48
C VAL A 143 9.46 -5.70 11.48
N ARG A 144 10.12 -4.68 10.98
CA ARG A 144 10.62 -3.55 11.75
C ARG A 144 10.15 -2.24 11.13
N VAL A 145 9.49 -1.37 11.90
CA VAL A 145 9.11 -0.03 11.48
C VAL A 145 10.13 0.97 12.01
N VAL A 146 10.60 1.86 11.13
CA VAL A 146 11.57 2.93 11.42
C VAL A 146 10.95 4.25 11.03
N GLN A 147 10.94 5.22 11.96
CA GLN A 147 10.60 6.58 11.58
C GLN A 147 11.76 7.22 10.82
N GLY A 148 11.50 7.72 9.61
CA GLY A 148 12.53 8.32 8.78
C GLY A 148 12.01 8.86 7.45
N ASP A 149 12.90 9.56 6.76
CA ASP A 149 12.64 10.10 5.42
C ASP A 149 13.09 9.06 4.37
N ALA A 150 12.15 8.59 3.55
CA ALA A 150 12.41 7.64 2.47
C ALA A 150 13.51 8.08 1.49
N TYR A 151 13.62 9.40 1.27
CA TYR A 151 14.65 9.95 0.38
C TYR A 151 16.06 9.98 0.99
N GLN A 152 16.18 9.77 2.29
CA GLN A 152 17.46 9.85 3.01
C GLN A 152 17.82 8.52 3.68
N TYR A 153 16.88 7.60 3.76
CA TYR A 153 17.10 6.34 4.47
C TYR A 153 18.13 5.45 3.78
N VAL A 154 19.12 5.02 4.57
CA VAL A 154 20.14 4.05 4.19
C VAL A 154 20.10 2.91 5.21
N PRO A 155 19.82 1.68 4.81
CA PRO A 155 19.81 0.53 5.73
C PRO A 155 21.23 0.12 6.12
N ASP A 156 21.38 -0.55 7.27
CA ASP A 156 22.65 -1.08 7.74
C ASP A 156 23.21 -2.19 6.81
N THR A 157 22.32 -2.89 6.14
CA THR A 157 22.65 -3.90 5.11
C THR A 157 21.85 -3.62 3.85
N PRO A 158 22.42 -3.78 2.66
CA PRO A 158 21.70 -3.58 1.41
C PRO A 158 20.38 -4.37 1.36
N ALA A 159 19.38 -3.79 0.72
CA ALA A 159 18.12 -4.46 0.48
C ALA A 159 18.22 -5.39 -0.73
N ASP A 160 17.50 -6.51 -0.70
CA ASP A 160 17.27 -7.33 -1.90
C ASP A 160 16.12 -6.77 -2.74
N THR A 161 15.09 -6.25 -2.06
CA THR A 161 13.88 -5.69 -2.69
C THR A 161 13.54 -4.34 -2.07
N LEU A 162 13.22 -3.37 -2.92
CA LEU A 162 12.61 -2.09 -2.54
C LEU A 162 11.17 -2.04 -3.01
N LEU A 163 10.24 -1.80 -2.09
CA LEU A 163 8.86 -1.45 -2.38
C LEU A 163 8.65 0.04 -2.04
N ALA A 164 8.43 0.87 -3.06
CA ALA A 164 8.36 2.32 -2.89
C ALA A 164 6.93 2.84 -3.11
N ASP A 165 6.31 3.35 -2.04
CA ASP A 165 4.94 3.89 -2.05
C ASP A 165 4.81 5.04 -1.05
N ILE A 166 5.24 6.24 -1.49
CA ILE A 166 5.21 7.47 -0.67
C ILE A 166 4.48 8.62 -1.36
N TRP A 167 3.79 8.33 -2.44
CA TRP A 167 3.16 9.37 -3.28
C TRP A 167 1.64 9.24 -3.25
N LEU A 168 0.95 10.37 -3.29
CA LEU A 168 -0.49 10.39 -3.49
C LEU A 168 -0.88 10.29 -4.98
N PRO A 169 -0.27 11.08 -5.91
CA PRO A 169 -0.60 10.97 -7.33
C PRO A 169 0.09 9.76 -7.95
N LEU A 170 -0.67 8.96 -8.71
CA LEU A 170 -0.14 7.80 -9.43
C LEU A 170 0.95 8.18 -10.43
N PHE A 171 0.78 9.31 -11.11
CA PHE A 171 1.73 9.83 -12.10
C PHE A 171 2.48 11.04 -11.55
N GLY A 172 3.80 11.02 -11.64
CA GLY A 172 4.67 12.12 -11.24
C GLY A 172 5.86 12.23 -12.17
N ALA A 173 6.22 13.45 -12.58
CA ALA A 173 7.34 13.70 -13.50
C ALA A 173 8.69 13.25 -12.91
N GLU A 174 8.85 13.42 -11.59
CA GLU A 174 10.10 13.11 -10.87
C GLU A 174 10.19 11.65 -10.38
N ARG A 175 9.12 10.85 -10.57
CA ARG A 175 9.01 9.49 -10.02
C ARG A 175 10.24 8.63 -10.26
N ASP A 176 10.77 8.64 -11.48
CA ASP A 176 11.93 7.82 -11.84
C ASP A 176 13.21 8.28 -11.12
N ALA A 177 13.39 9.58 -10.95
CA ALA A 177 14.53 10.14 -10.23
C ALA A 177 14.45 9.80 -8.74
N GLU A 178 13.26 9.92 -8.16
CA GLU A 178 12.97 9.58 -6.77
C GLU A 178 13.21 8.09 -6.48
N VAL A 179 12.67 7.21 -7.33
CA VAL A 179 12.87 5.76 -7.22
C VAL A 179 14.34 5.39 -7.36
N ARG A 180 15.06 5.96 -8.35
CA ARG A 180 16.51 5.72 -8.51
C ARG A 180 17.29 6.17 -7.28
N ARG A 181 16.94 7.29 -6.66
CA ARG A 181 17.57 7.77 -5.43
C ARG A 181 17.38 6.77 -4.29
N MET A 182 16.14 6.33 -4.07
CA MET A 182 15.84 5.33 -3.04
C MET A 182 16.55 4.00 -3.30
N CYS A 183 16.61 3.54 -4.57
CA CYS A 183 17.40 2.36 -4.95
C CYS A 183 18.87 2.52 -4.62
N ALA A 184 19.47 3.66 -4.97
CA ALA A 184 20.89 3.93 -4.69
C ALA A 184 21.17 3.96 -3.19
N ASN A 185 20.28 4.56 -2.40
CA ASN A 185 20.42 4.61 -0.94
C ASN A 185 20.30 3.24 -0.28
N THR A 186 19.37 2.42 -0.76
CA THR A 186 19.08 1.10 -0.17
C THR A 186 19.95 -0.02 -0.71
N GLY A 187 20.63 0.20 -1.84
CA GLY A 187 21.38 -0.84 -2.54
C GLY A 187 20.50 -1.95 -3.12
N ALA A 188 19.19 -1.70 -3.28
CA ALA A 188 18.24 -2.72 -3.68
C ALA A 188 18.53 -3.30 -5.06
N GLY A 189 18.60 -4.65 -5.13
CA GLY A 189 18.78 -5.37 -6.39
C GLY A 189 17.52 -5.46 -7.25
N GLN A 190 16.36 -5.29 -6.64
CA GLN A 190 15.05 -5.31 -7.29
C GLN A 190 14.20 -4.15 -6.72
N VAL A 191 13.43 -3.52 -7.59
CA VAL A 191 12.52 -2.44 -7.18
C VAL A 191 11.14 -2.64 -7.77
N TYR A 192 10.14 -2.36 -6.97
CA TYR A 192 8.77 -2.15 -7.38
C TYR A 192 8.26 -0.85 -6.74
N PHE A 193 7.62 0.01 -7.50
CA PHE A 193 7.01 1.21 -6.97
C PHE A 193 5.50 1.21 -7.21
N TRP A 194 4.76 1.87 -6.36
CA TRP A 194 3.30 1.92 -6.43
C TRP A 194 2.78 2.24 -7.83
N GLY A 195 1.92 1.38 -8.34
CA GLY A 195 1.32 1.53 -9.66
C GLY A 195 2.27 1.40 -10.84
N GLN A 196 3.38 0.69 -10.69
CA GLN A 196 4.43 0.58 -11.72
C GLN A 196 3.89 0.16 -13.09
N GLU A 197 3.00 -0.83 -13.15
CA GLU A 197 2.42 -1.33 -14.40
C GLU A 197 1.62 -0.25 -15.12
N MET A 198 0.82 0.51 -14.37
CA MET A 198 0.00 1.59 -14.93
C MET A 198 0.87 2.72 -15.45
N VAL A 199 1.95 3.05 -14.73
CA VAL A 199 2.91 4.07 -15.17
C VAL A 199 3.62 3.64 -16.45
N ILE A 200 4.05 2.38 -16.52
CA ILE A 200 4.70 1.82 -17.72
C ILE A 200 3.72 1.81 -18.90
N ALA A 201 2.49 1.32 -18.71
CA ALA A 201 1.45 1.29 -19.75
C ALA A 201 1.07 2.70 -20.23
N HIS A 202 0.96 3.67 -19.32
CA HIS A 202 0.69 5.06 -19.68
C HIS A 202 1.80 5.65 -20.56
N ARG A 203 3.06 5.41 -20.20
CA ARG A 203 4.21 5.89 -20.99
C ARG A 203 4.31 5.23 -22.36
N ALA A 204 4.00 3.93 -22.44
CA ALA A 204 3.96 3.20 -23.71
C ALA A 204 2.94 3.82 -24.66
N ARG A 205 1.73 4.12 -24.17
CA ARG A 205 0.68 4.79 -24.93
C ARG A 205 1.10 6.18 -25.41
N GLN A 206 1.74 6.99 -24.56
CA GLN A 206 2.25 8.32 -24.95
C GLN A 206 3.30 8.25 -26.06
N ARG A 207 4.04 7.14 -26.15
CA ARG A 207 5.06 6.91 -27.18
C ARG A 207 4.51 6.19 -28.42
N GLY A 208 3.23 5.89 -28.48
CA GLY A 208 2.61 5.14 -29.58
C GLY A 208 3.07 3.68 -29.65
N LEU A 209 3.46 3.07 -28.51
CA LEU A 209 3.96 1.69 -28.42
C LEU A 209 2.89 0.70 -27.89
N ALA A 210 1.68 1.17 -27.64
CA ALA A 210 0.55 0.35 -27.14
C ALA A 210 -0.77 0.79 -27.79
#